data_d6ff7735bc86d2e95aba13c018484d95
#
_entry.id   d6ff7735bc86d2e95aba13c018484d95
#
_cell.length_a   1.000
_cell.length_b   1.000
_cell.length_c   1.000
_cell.angle_alpha   90.00
_cell.angle_beta   90.00
_cell.angle_gamma   90.00
#
_symmetry.space_group_name_H-M   'P 1'
#
loop_
_entity.id
_entity.type
_entity.pdbx_description
1 polymer ?
#
loop_
_entity_poly.entity_id
_entity_poly.type
_entity_poly.pdbx_seq_one_letter_code
_entity_poly.pdbx_strand_id
1 'polypeptide(L)'
;MSKLRANQLTDKASTGAPTAPNGLVVTGVTTSTTFSGSGSGLTGLTDSQIPNLNASKITAGTLPTARGGTGLTSLGTAGKALKVNSAGNALEYGDAGAWTVIASGSGPGAASINIDNIFSDTYYFYKLYYSWAEDDWVKARYIKADGSIESGNVYLHSGSYTKENSAAGPSRTGHTNANYAFYNYWNSADNCPAICEVFFVNPYSSTKETIDFFQATQVSGTTLYHHHGSNCNMNAYAVRGVHFYGNGGDNFTSSNFKYLELGAKI
;
A
#
# COMPACT_ATOMS: atom_id res chain seq x y z
N MET A 1 -70.43 -33.12 3.54
CA MET A 1 -68.98 -33.07 3.80
C MET A 1 -68.60 -34.11 4.85
N SER A 2 -67.71 -35.03 4.52
CA SER A 2 -67.25 -36.03 5.48
C SER A 2 -66.22 -35.39 6.45
N LYS A 3 -66.39 -35.65 7.73
CA LYS A 3 -65.47 -35.20 8.77
C LYS A 3 -64.86 -36.41 9.45
N LEU A 4 -63.53 -36.54 9.45
CA LEU A 4 -62.79 -37.48 10.26
C LEU A 4 -62.46 -36.85 11.61
N ARG A 5 -62.88 -37.50 12.73
CA ARG A 5 -62.43 -37.13 14.06
C ARG A 5 -61.56 -38.26 14.57
N ALA A 6 -60.27 -38.00 14.79
CA ALA A 6 -59.32 -38.98 15.28
C ALA A 6 -58.39 -38.34 16.31
N ASN A 7 -58.10 -39.06 17.38
CA ASN A 7 -57.10 -38.65 18.38
C ASN A 7 -55.65 -38.99 17.91
N GLN A 8 -55.56 -39.94 16.98
CA GLN A 8 -54.29 -40.40 16.43
C GLN A 8 -54.49 -40.76 14.96
N LEU A 9 -53.56 -40.38 14.09
CA LEU A 9 -53.51 -40.74 12.68
C LEU A 9 -52.25 -41.59 12.49
N THR A 10 -52.36 -42.83 12.06
CA THR A 10 -51.26 -43.74 11.78
C THR A 10 -51.42 -44.29 10.37
N ASP A 11 -50.39 -44.96 9.85
CA ASP A 11 -50.50 -45.76 8.63
C ASP A 11 -51.47 -46.95 8.83
N LYS A 12 -51.83 -47.64 7.77
CA LYS A 12 -52.79 -48.79 7.80
C LYS A 12 -52.29 -49.94 8.69
N ALA A 13 -50.97 -50.10 8.83
CA ALA A 13 -50.36 -51.13 9.64
C ALA A 13 -50.13 -50.72 11.09
N SER A 14 -50.37 -49.44 11.46
CA SER A 14 -50.09 -48.84 12.76
C SER A 14 -48.60 -48.88 13.12
N THR A 15 -47.73 -49.01 12.15
CA THR A 15 -46.26 -49.18 12.34
C THR A 15 -45.45 -47.98 11.86
N GLY A 16 -46.10 -47.03 11.18
CA GLY A 16 -45.39 -45.87 10.62
C GLY A 16 -46.23 -44.61 10.52
N ALA A 17 -45.71 -43.61 9.88
CA ALA A 17 -46.40 -42.33 9.63
C ALA A 17 -47.39 -42.46 8.46
N PRO A 18 -48.56 -41.84 8.52
CA PRO A 18 -49.50 -41.81 7.42
C PRO A 18 -48.90 -41.07 6.22
N THR A 19 -49.15 -41.55 5.02
CA THR A 19 -48.68 -40.88 3.80
C THR A 19 -49.82 -40.11 3.16
N ALA A 20 -49.52 -38.89 2.73
CA ALA A 20 -50.41 -38.03 1.98
C ALA A 20 -49.78 -37.72 0.60
N PRO A 21 -49.90 -38.60 -0.41
CA PRO A 21 -49.14 -38.49 -1.66
C PRO A 21 -49.51 -37.23 -2.46
N ASN A 22 -50.66 -36.65 -2.24
CA ASN A 22 -51.12 -35.41 -2.89
C ASN A 22 -50.96 -34.18 -1.98
N GLY A 23 -50.20 -34.32 -0.89
CA GLY A 23 -49.99 -33.25 0.09
C GLY A 23 -51.08 -33.16 1.16
N LEU A 24 -50.85 -32.37 2.18
CA LEU A 24 -51.76 -32.08 3.30
C LEU A 24 -51.99 -30.57 3.37
N VAL A 25 -53.24 -30.14 3.29
CA VAL A 25 -53.63 -28.74 3.52
C VAL A 25 -54.06 -28.55 4.96
N VAL A 26 -53.32 -27.77 5.72
CA VAL A 26 -53.61 -27.41 7.12
C VAL A 26 -53.98 -25.93 7.16
N THR A 27 -55.23 -25.60 7.54
CA THR A 27 -55.70 -24.20 7.65
C THR A 27 -55.40 -23.57 9.01
N GLY A 28 -54.66 -24.24 9.84
CA GLY A 28 -54.26 -23.81 11.17
C GLY A 28 -52.77 -24.02 11.45
N VAL A 29 -52.40 -24.19 12.69
CA VAL A 29 -51.02 -24.39 13.14
C VAL A 29 -50.64 -25.88 13.03
N THR A 30 -49.50 -26.15 12.44
CA THR A 30 -48.86 -27.47 12.49
C THR A 30 -47.71 -27.40 13.52
N THR A 31 -47.76 -28.22 14.56
CA THR A 31 -46.66 -28.38 15.54
C THR A 31 -45.95 -29.69 15.31
N SER A 32 -44.64 -29.65 15.11
CA SER A 32 -43.79 -30.81 14.95
C SER A 32 -42.46 -30.57 15.62
N THR A 33 -41.84 -31.60 16.12
CA THR A 33 -40.45 -31.52 16.62
C THR A 33 -39.43 -31.34 15.53
N THR A 34 -39.71 -31.82 14.32
CA THR A 34 -38.85 -31.65 13.14
C THR A 34 -39.70 -31.59 11.87
N PHE A 35 -39.26 -30.79 10.92
CA PHE A 35 -39.72 -30.80 9.54
C PHE A 35 -38.55 -31.25 8.67
N SER A 36 -38.76 -32.31 7.86
CA SER A 36 -37.75 -32.81 6.92
C SER A 36 -38.25 -32.62 5.49
N GLY A 37 -37.42 -32.03 4.65
CA GLY A 37 -37.75 -31.73 3.26
C GLY A 37 -37.14 -30.44 2.77
N SER A 38 -37.46 -30.06 1.51
CA SER A 38 -37.06 -28.76 0.97
C SER A 38 -37.83 -27.62 1.63
N GLY A 39 -37.14 -26.64 2.18
CA GLY A 39 -37.76 -25.42 2.67
C GLY A 39 -38.03 -24.37 1.59
N SER A 40 -37.83 -24.67 0.30
CA SER A 40 -37.92 -23.69 -0.80
C SER A 40 -39.33 -23.07 -1.00
N GLY A 41 -40.36 -23.77 -0.53
CA GLY A 41 -41.74 -23.28 -0.57
C GLY A 41 -42.21 -22.55 0.70
N LEU A 42 -41.36 -22.42 1.72
CA LEU A 42 -41.70 -21.68 2.93
C LEU A 42 -41.63 -20.18 2.67
N THR A 43 -42.78 -19.50 2.73
CA THR A 43 -42.94 -18.06 2.54
C THR A 43 -43.45 -17.41 3.82
N GLY A 44 -43.24 -16.10 3.96
CA GLY A 44 -43.73 -15.35 5.12
C GLY A 44 -42.94 -15.57 6.43
N LEU A 45 -41.73 -16.16 6.34
CA LEU A 45 -40.87 -16.27 7.49
C LEU A 45 -40.31 -14.90 7.88
N THR A 46 -40.48 -14.48 9.11
CA THR A 46 -39.91 -13.25 9.69
C THR A 46 -38.63 -13.54 10.43
N ASP A 47 -37.83 -12.50 10.66
CA ASP A 47 -36.53 -12.62 11.39
C ASP A 47 -36.67 -13.29 12.76
N SER A 48 -37.82 -13.05 13.46
CA SER A 48 -38.11 -13.67 14.76
C SER A 48 -38.41 -15.17 14.68
N GLN A 49 -38.77 -15.66 13.50
CA GLN A 49 -39.12 -17.07 13.24
C GLN A 49 -37.91 -17.91 12.82
N ILE A 50 -36.79 -17.26 12.51
CA ILE A 50 -35.52 -17.90 12.18
C ILE A 50 -34.46 -17.47 13.22
N PRO A 51 -34.56 -17.90 14.48
CA PRO A 51 -33.56 -17.58 15.47
C PRO A 51 -32.24 -18.27 15.11
N ASN A 52 -31.11 -17.57 15.26
CA ASN A 52 -29.76 -18.13 15.16
C ASN A 52 -29.43 -18.78 13.77
N LEU A 53 -29.72 -18.09 12.69
CA LEU A 53 -29.18 -18.51 11.39
C LEU A 53 -27.66 -18.35 11.39
N ASN A 54 -26.93 -19.47 11.43
CA ASN A 54 -25.47 -19.45 11.36
C ASN A 54 -25.02 -18.90 10.01
N ALA A 55 -24.07 -17.94 10.00
CA ALA A 55 -23.54 -17.32 8.80
C ALA A 55 -22.98 -18.35 7.80
N SER A 56 -22.54 -19.53 8.24
CA SER A 56 -22.11 -20.64 7.36
C SER A 56 -23.23 -21.17 6.45
N LYS A 57 -24.49 -20.83 6.73
CA LYS A 57 -25.66 -21.18 5.89
C LYS A 57 -25.91 -20.18 4.77
N ILE A 58 -25.25 -19.03 4.79
CA ILE A 58 -25.32 -18.03 3.72
C ILE A 58 -24.29 -18.41 2.66
N THR A 59 -24.67 -19.31 1.75
CA THR A 59 -23.76 -19.86 0.74
C THR A 59 -23.81 -19.12 -0.60
N ALA A 60 -24.75 -18.18 -0.76
CA ALA A 60 -24.92 -17.40 -1.97
C ALA A 60 -25.50 -16.02 -1.67
N GLY A 61 -25.24 -15.06 -2.57
CA GLY A 61 -25.73 -13.70 -2.46
C GLY A 61 -24.80 -12.76 -1.70
N THR A 62 -25.21 -11.51 -1.57
CA THR A 62 -24.49 -10.44 -0.88
C THR A 62 -25.22 -10.08 0.41
N LEU A 63 -24.53 -10.10 1.53
CA LEU A 63 -25.07 -9.57 2.78
C LEU A 63 -24.96 -8.04 2.76
N PRO A 64 -26.05 -7.27 2.80
CA PRO A 64 -26.03 -5.83 2.79
C PRO A 64 -25.26 -5.25 3.99
N THR A 65 -24.71 -4.05 3.84
CA THR A 65 -23.99 -3.34 4.93
C THR A 65 -24.89 -3.08 6.15
N ALA A 66 -26.15 -2.80 5.94
CA ALA A 66 -27.15 -2.63 7.02
C ALA A 66 -27.37 -3.89 7.87
N ARG A 67 -26.92 -5.05 7.41
CA ARG A 67 -27.00 -6.34 8.10
C ARG A 67 -25.61 -6.84 8.53
N GLY A 68 -24.63 -5.96 8.60
CA GLY A 68 -23.25 -6.29 8.99
C GLY A 68 -22.39 -6.92 7.90
N GLY A 69 -22.87 -6.99 6.65
CA GLY A 69 -22.06 -7.41 5.49
C GLY A 69 -21.27 -6.25 4.89
N THR A 70 -20.37 -6.56 3.97
CA THR A 70 -19.64 -5.55 3.22
C THR A 70 -20.43 -4.97 2.04
N GLY A 71 -21.48 -5.63 1.60
CA GLY A 71 -22.21 -5.31 0.36
C GLY A 71 -21.42 -5.65 -0.91
N LEU A 72 -20.27 -6.30 -0.79
CA LEU A 72 -19.38 -6.64 -1.91
C LEU A 72 -19.51 -8.12 -2.27
N THR A 73 -19.45 -8.44 -3.55
CA THR A 73 -19.60 -9.80 -4.10
C THR A 73 -18.27 -10.54 -4.25
N SER A 74 -17.15 -9.84 -4.13
CA SER A 74 -15.80 -10.42 -4.31
C SER A 74 -14.79 -9.81 -3.34
N LEU A 75 -13.69 -10.49 -3.16
CA LEU A 75 -12.50 -9.92 -2.52
C LEU A 75 -11.84 -8.93 -3.47
N GLY A 76 -11.26 -7.88 -2.92
CA GLY A 76 -10.44 -6.93 -3.68
C GLY A 76 -9.14 -7.58 -4.18
N THR A 77 -8.43 -6.88 -5.06
CA THR A 77 -7.08 -7.28 -5.49
C THR A 77 -6.08 -7.16 -4.34
N ALA A 78 -5.00 -7.93 -4.41
CA ALA A 78 -3.93 -7.87 -3.41
C ALA A 78 -3.43 -6.44 -3.17
N GLY A 79 -3.21 -6.07 -1.92
CA GLY A 79 -2.76 -4.73 -1.51
C GLY A 79 -3.88 -3.70 -1.37
N LYS A 80 -5.14 -4.04 -1.62
CA LYS A 80 -6.28 -3.15 -1.39
C LYS A 80 -6.87 -3.34 0.00
N ALA A 81 -7.27 -2.24 0.63
CA ALA A 81 -8.02 -2.22 1.87
C ALA A 81 -9.50 -1.99 1.64
N LEU A 82 -10.33 -2.54 2.52
CA LEU A 82 -11.75 -2.20 2.58
C LEU A 82 -11.90 -0.82 3.22
N LYS A 83 -12.53 0.10 2.52
CA LYS A 83 -12.76 1.47 2.99
C LYS A 83 -14.16 1.95 2.64
N VAL A 84 -14.58 3.05 3.26
CA VAL A 84 -15.78 3.78 2.84
C VAL A 84 -15.47 4.56 1.56
N ASN A 85 -16.37 4.53 0.59
CA ASN A 85 -16.23 5.29 -0.66
C ASN A 85 -16.31 6.81 -0.42
N SER A 86 -15.90 7.60 -1.40
CA SER A 86 -15.88 9.07 -1.31
C SER A 86 -17.26 9.71 -1.06
N ALA A 87 -18.35 9.03 -1.44
CA ALA A 87 -19.72 9.48 -1.19
C ALA A 87 -20.22 9.13 0.22
N GLY A 88 -19.48 8.36 1.03
CA GLY A 88 -19.86 7.98 2.38
C GLY A 88 -21.00 6.99 2.49
N ASN A 89 -21.43 6.33 1.43
CA ASN A 89 -22.64 5.53 1.37
C ASN A 89 -22.43 4.04 1.05
N ALA A 90 -21.20 3.60 0.78
CA ALA A 90 -20.88 2.20 0.51
C ALA A 90 -19.44 1.86 0.92
N LEU A 91 -19.16 0.55 1.05
CA LEU A 91 -17.79 0.04 1.18
C LEU A 91 -17.24 -0.27 -0.21
N GLU A 92 -15.96 0.01 -0.39
CA GLU A 92 -15.21 -0.30 -1.61
C GLU A 92 -13.79 -0.77 -1.27
N TYR A 93 -13.14 -1.44 -2.21
CA TYR A 93 -11.71 -1.71 -2.10
C TYR A 93 -10.90 -0.58 -2.74
N GLY A 94 -9.99 -0.01 -1.99
CA GLY A 94 -9.10 1.05 -2.46
C GLY A 94 -7.73 0.97 -1.82
N ASP A 95 -6.86 1.90 -2.17
CA ASP A 95 -5.51 1.96 -1.59
C ASP A 95 -5.59 2.12 -0.07
N ALA A 96 -4.73 1.39 0.65
CA ALA A 96 -4.75 1.31 2.12
C ALA A 96 -4.23 2.57 2.82
N GLY A 97 -3.69 3.55 2.09
CA GLY A 97 -3.12 4.78 2.63
C GLY A 97 -2.89 5.84 1.57
N ALA A 98 -2.42 7.02 2.01
CA ALA A 98 -2.05 8.12 1.11
C ALA A 98 -0.81 7.79 0.26
N TRP A 99 0.05 6.87 0.74
CA TRP A 99 1.28 6.47 0.08
C TRP A 99 1.18 5.05 -0.46
N THR A 100 1.54 4.86 -1.73
CA THR A 100 1.61 3.57 -2.40
C THR A 100 3.07 3.20 -2.64
N VAL A 101 3.48 1.97 -2.33
CA VAL A 101 4.80 1.45 -2.70
C VAL A 101 4.86 1.33 -4.23
N ILE A 102 5.82 2.03 -4.83
CA ILE A 102 6.08 2.01 -6.28
C ILE A 102 7.18 1.01 -6.59
N ALA A 103 8.28 1.09 -5.87
CA ALA A 103 9.44 0.25 -6.07
C ALA A 103 10.19 0.01 -4.76
N SER A 104 10.90 -1.11 -4.67
CA SER A 104 11.83 -1.41 -3.60
C SER A 104 12.91 -2.36 -4.11
N GLY A 105 14.09 -2.32 -3.51
CA GLY A 105 15.16 -3.20 -3.92
C GLY A 105 16.45 -2.98 -3.13
N SER A 106 17.52 -3.55 -3.65
CA SER A 106 18.86 -3.49 -3.07
C SER A 106 19.91 -3.33 -4.16
N GLY A 107 21.13 -3.00 -3.76
CA GLY A 107 22.26 -2.83 -4.67
C GLY A 107 22.55 -4.10 -5.51
N PRO A 108 22.80 -3.94 -6.81
CA PRO A 108 22.97 -5.05 -7.75
C PRO A 108 24.41 -5.63 -7.79
N GLY A 109 25.34 -5.10 -7.01
CA GLY A 109 26.77 -5.47 -7.08
C GLY A 109 27.56 -4.67 -8.14
N ALA A 110 27.11 -3.47 -8.49
CA ALA A 110 27.73 -2.61 -9.50
C ALA A 110 28.08 -1.22 -8.94
N ALA A 111 29.00 -0.51 -9.60
CA ALA A 111 29.44 0.84 -9.19
C ALA A 111 28.36 1.92 -9.33
N SER A 112 27.20 1.58 -9.86
CA SER A 112 26.03 2.47 -9.92
C SER A 112 24.76 1.65 -9.95
N ILE A 113 23.63 2.30 -9.59
CA ILE A 113 22.30 1.73 -9.66
C ILE A 113 21.32 2.73 -10.27
N ASN A 114 20.50 2.26 -11.20
CA ASN A 114 19.35 2.98 -11.73
C ASN A 114 18.09 2.50 -11.03
N ILE A 115 17.44 3.40 -10.30
CA ILE A 115 16.06 3.22 -9.85
C ILE A 115 15.21 3.94 -10.89
N ASP A 116 14.79 3.19 -11.91
CA ASP A 116 14.20 3.74 -13.13
C ASP A 116 12.70 3.50 -13.19
N ASN A 117 11.99 4.34 -13.96
CA ASN A 117 10.52 4.28 -14.14
C ASN A 117 9.73 4.34 -12.83
N ILE A 118 10.24 5.06 -11.83
CA ILE A 118 9.60 5.25 -10.54
C ILE A 118 8.74 6.53 -10.49
N PHE A 119 8.99 7.49 -11.36
CA PHE A 119 8.20 8.71 -11.48
C PHE A 119 7.33 8.67 -12.73
N SER A 120 6.08 9.12 -12.60
CA SER A 120 5.07 9.19 -13.65
C SER A 120 4.10 10.33 -13.40
N ASP A 121 3.14 10.55 -14.27
CA ASP A 121 2.02 11.48 -14.09
C ASP A 121 0.93 10.96 -13.11
N THR A 122 1.07 9.72 -12.64
CA THR A 122 0.10 9.09 -11.74
C THR A 122 0.13 9.70 -10.34
N TYR A 123 1.29 10.10 -9.85
CA TYR A 123 1.48 10.65 -8.52
C TYR A 123 2.09 12.06 -8.60
N TYR A 124 1.77 12.89 -7.63
CA TYR A 124 2.31 14.24 -7.53
C TYR A 124 3.47 14.34 -6.54
N PHE A 125 3.40 13.57 -5.45
CA PHE A 125 4.41 13.52 -4.42
C PHE A 125 5.06 12.15 -4.39
N TYR A 126 6.38 12.13 -4.19
CA TYR A 126 7.17 10.93 -4.08
C TYR A 126 8.11 11.01 -2.89
N LYS A 127 8.36 9.86 -2.26
CA LYS A 127 9.35 9.70 -1.21
C LYS A 127 10.27 8.53 -1.54
N LEU A 128 11.54 8.79 -1.61
CA LEU A 128 12.57 7.77 -1.76
C LEU A 128 13.33 7.63 -0.45
N TYR A 129 13.24 6.46 0.15
CA TYR A 129 14.08 6.07 1.28
C TYR A 129 15.20 5.20 0.77
N TYR A 130 16.42 5.46 1.21
CA TYR A 130 17.53 4.56 0.94
C TYR A 130 18.51 4.52 2.10
N SER A 131 19.24 3.42 2.21
CA SER A 131 20.33 3.25 3.14
C SER A 131 21.64 2.98 2.39
N TRP A 132 22.73 3.47 2.92
CA TRP A 132 24.08 3.28 2.41
C TRP A 132 25.04 3.00 3.56
N ALA A 133 25.91 1.99 3.43
CA ALA A 133 26.80 1.53 4.49
C ALA A 133 28.23 1.29 3.98
N GLU A 134 28.82 2.28 3.34
CA GLU A 134 30.22 2.25 2.87
C GLU A 134 30.90 3.58 3.18
N ASP A 135 32.23 3.58 3.14
CA ASP A 135 33.10 4.74 3.42
C ASP A 135 33.31 5.61 2.17
N ASP A 136 32.25 5.85 1.40
CA ASP A 136 32.29 6.71 0.21
C ASP A 136 31.04 7.57 0.08
N TRP A 137 31.15 8.58 -0.77
CA TRP A 137 30.05 9.47 -1.08
C TRP A 137 29.10 8.82 -2.06
N VAL A 138 27.83 8.79 -1.72
CA VAL A 138 26.77 8.47 -2.69
C VAL A 138 26.27 9.77 -3.28
N LYS A 139 26.33 9.86 -4.60
CA LYS A 139 25.77 10.93 -5.40
C LYS A 139 24.60 10.43 -6.21
N ALA A 140 23.66 11.31 -6.49
CA ALA A 140 22.52 11.00 -7.34
C ALA A 140 22.40 11.97 -8.52
N ARG A 141 21.88 11.47 -9.63
CA ARG A 141 21.49 12.21 -10.82
C ARG A 141 20.09 11.81 -11.23
N TYR A 142 19.42 12.66 -11.98
CA TYR A 142 18.11 12.31 -12.52
C TYR A 142 18.24 11.51 -13.82
N ILE A 143 17.34 10.55 -13.97
CA ILE A 143 17.11 9.85 -15.24
C ILE A 143 15.97 10.57 -15.95
N LYS A 144 16.23 11.12 -17.13
CA LYS A 144 15.24 11.84 -17.93
C LYS A 144 14.21 10.89 -18.54
N ALA A 145 13.09 11.41 -19.01
CA ALA A 145 12.04 10.60 -19.64
C ALA A 145 12.53 9.79 -20.85
N ASP A 146 13.56 10.27 -21.56
CA ASP A 146 14.19 9.56 -22.68
C ASP A 146 15.15 8.43 -22.23
N GLY A 147 15.38 8.28 -20.93
CA GLY A 147 16.28 7.29 -20.35
C GLY A 147 17.73 7.74 -20.20
N SER A 148 18.09 8.92 -20.68
CA SER A 148 19.44 9.46 -20.49
C SER A 148 19.63 9.97 -19.06
N ILE A 149 20.86 9.84 -18.52
CA ILE A 149 21.23 10.37 -17.23
C ILE A 149 21.66 11.82 -17.39
N GLU A 150 21.10 12.71 -16.59
CA GLU A 150 21.52 14.13 -16.57
C GLU A 150 22.89 14.26 -15.89
N SER A 151 23.90 14.49 -16.68
CA SER A 151 25.30 14.61 -16.20
C SER A 151 25.85 16.05 -16.28
N GLY A 152 25.03 16.99 -16.75
CA GLY A 152 25.42 18.41 -16.84
C GLY A 152 25.48 19.10 -15.48
N ASN A 153 26.11 20.28 -15.49
CA ASN A 153 26.18 21.16 -14.31
C ASN A 153 24.87 21.98 -14.21
N VAL A 154 23.75 21.32 -13.91
CA VAL A 154 22.41 21.88 -13.99
C VAL A 154 21.68 21.86 -12.63
N TYR A 155 22.34 21.47 -11.56
CA TYR A 155 21.73 21.37 -10.26
C TYR A 155 22.15 22.52 -9.35
N LEU A 156 21.16 23.11 -8.68
CA LEU A 156 21.35 23.98 -7.53
C LEU A 156 21.21 23.16 -6.26
N HIS A 157 22.09 23.34 -5.33
CA HIS A 157 22.08 22.64 -4.06
C HIS A 157 22.22 23.62 -2.91
N SER A 158 21.37 23.49 -1.90
CA SER A 158 21.47 24.21 -0.63
C SER A 158 21.17 23.27 0.51
N GLY A 159 22.09 23.20 1.46
CA GLY A 159 21.91 22.32 2.61
C GLY A 159 22.74 22.75 3.81
N SER A 160 22.52 22.09 4.92
CA SER A 160 23.34 22.19 6.11
C SER A 160 23.51 20.80 6.74
N TYR A 161 24.56 20.64 7.50
CA TYR A 161 24.71 19.50 8.39
C TYR A 161 25.01 19.98 9.81
N THR A 162 24.52 19.22 10.77
CA THR A 162 24.86 19.37 12.18
C THR A 162 25.63 18.15 12.63
N LYS A 163 26.61 18.37 13.48
CA LYS A 163 27.41 17.33 14.11
C LYS A 163 27.24 17.45 15.61
N GLU A 164 26.70 16.40 16.24
CA GLU A 164 26.67 16.34 17.69
C GLU A 164 28.09 16.24 18.25
N ASN A 165 28.30 16.79 19.44
CA ASN A 165 29.58 16.88 20.10
C ASN A 165 30.62 17.79 19.40
N SER A 166 30.21 18.66 18.49
CA SER A 166 31.08 19.70 17.92
C SER A 166 30.76 21.06 18.54
N ALA A 167 31.79 21.75 19.01
CA ALA A 167 31.65 23.17 19.41
C ALA A 167 31.41 24.11 18.20
N ALA A 168 31.61 23.60 16.98
CA ALA A 168 31.32 24.33 15.76
C ALA A 168 29.81 24.24 15.48
N GLY A 169 29.16 25.36 15.21
CA GLY A 169 27.76 25.42 14.78
C GLY A 169 27.53 24.69 13.47
N PRO A 170 26.27 24.63 13.00
CA PRO A 170 25.91 23.96 11.76
C PRO A 170 26.70 24.52 10.58
N SER A 171 27.29 23.63 9.79
CA SER A 171 27.98 23.97 8.56
C SER A 171 26.96 24.08 7.43
N ARG A 172 27.08 25.10 6.60
CA ARG A 172 26.24 25.31 5.43
C ARG A 172 27.00 24.94 4.18
N THR A 173 26.36 24.22 3.28
CA THR A 173 26.86 23.91 1.95
C THR A 173 25.92 24.45 0.90
N GLY A 174 26.45 25.10 -0.12
CA GLY A 174 25.70 25.55 -1.27
C GLY A 174 26.55 25.38 -2.51
N HIS A 175 25.99 24.79 -3.55
CA HIS A 175 26.62 24.66 -4.84
C HIS A 175 25.71 25.16 -5.92
N THR A 176 26.25 26.01 -6.81
CA THR A 176 25.64 26.37 -8.07
C THR A 176 26.33 25.59 -9.17
N ASN A 177 25.57 25.12 -10.16
CA ASN A 177 26.09 24.34 -11.27
C ASN A 177 26.74 22.99 -10.83
N ALA A 178 26.15 22.29 -9.87
CA ALA A 178 26.57 20.95 -9.52
C ALA A 178 26.15 19.93 -10.59
N ASN A 179 26.94 18.86 -10.75
CA ASN A 179 26.66 17.76 -11.68
C ASN A 179 25.98 16.56 -11.00
N TYR A 180 25.34 16.78 -9.85
CA TYR A 180 24.57 15.82 -9.08
C TYR A 180 23.37 16.51 -8.44
N ALA A 181 22.24 15.79 -8.32
CA ALA A 181 21.02 16.30 -7.71
C ALA A 181 21.16 16.40 -6.20
N PHE A 182 21.50 15.31 -5.55
CA PHE A 182 21.78 15.27 -4.11
C PHE A 182 22.94 14.34 -3.84
N TYR A 183 23.58 14.52 -2.68
CA TYR A 183 24.67 13.67 -2.26
C TYR A 183 24.62 13.47 -0.75
N ASN A 184 25.10 12.34 -0.32
CA ASN A 184 25.39 12.07 1.08
C ASN A 184 26.90 11.95 1.24
N TYR A 185 27.44 12.79 2.07
CA TYR A 185 28.85 12.77 2.47
C TYR A 185 28.98 11.88 3.69
N TRP A 186 29.64 10.77 3.55
CA TRP A 186 29.86 9.88 4.67
C TRP A 186 31.28 9.36 4.71
N ASN A 187 31.80 9.37 5.90
CA ASN A 187 32.99 8.64 6.29
C ASN A 187 32.53 7.67 7.38
N SER A 188 31.99 6.51 6.99
CA SER A 188 31.48 5.53 7.94
C SER A 188 32.47 4.40 8.12
N ALA A 189 33.59 4.69 8.77
CA ALA A 189 34.53 3.64 9.18
C ALA A 189 33.91 2.56 10.11
N ASP A 190 32.62 2.66 10.45
CA ASP A 190 32.00 1.90 11.53
C ASP A 190 30.78 1.06 11.15
N ASN A 191 30.57 0.71 9.89
CA ASN A 191 29.46 -0.16 9.45
C ASN A 191 28.04 0.30 9.89
N CYS A 192 27.84 1.55 10.23
CA CYS A 192 26.54 2.09 10.56
C CYS A 192 25.91 2.68 9.30
N PRO A 193 24.83 2.07 8.77
CA PRO A 193 24.22 2.56 7.54
C PRO A 193 23.62 3.95 7.74
N ALA A 194 23.89 4.85 6.80
CA ALA A 194 23.12 6.08 6.67
C ALA A 194 21.69 5.78 6.26
N ILE A 195 20.73 6.48 6.85
CA ILE A 195 19.33 6.44 6.45
C ILE A 195 18.99 7.79 5.82
N CYS A 196 18.47 7.75 4.61
CA CYS A 196 18.19 8.91 3.79
C CYS A 196 16.74 8.91 3.34
N GLU A 197 16.12 10.06 3.38
CA GLU A 197 14.80 10.34 2.81
C GLU A 197 14.93 11.49 1.81
N VAL A 198 14.38 11.30 0.61
CA VAL A 198 14.27 12.34 -0.40
C VAL A 198 12.82 12.50 -0.78
N PHE A 199 12.31 13.71 -0.72
CA PHE A 199 10.95 14.07 -1.07
C PHE A 199 10.94 14.84 -2.38
N PHE A 200 10.19 14.38 -3.37
CA PHE A 200 10.05 15.01 -4.68
C PHE A 200 8.64 15.54 -4.88
N VAL A 201 8.54 16.67 -5.55
CA VAL A 201 7.26 17.28 -5.95
C VAL A 201 7.19 17.32 -7.47
N ASN A 202 6.22 16.59 -8.02
CA ASN A 202 5.93 16.53 -9.46
C ASN A 202 7.17 16.33 -10.37
N PRO A 203 8.03 15.35 -10.10
CA PRO A 203 9.29 15.19 -10.84
C PRO A 203 9.08 14.84 -12.32
N TYR A 204 7.92 14.28 -12.69
CA TYR A 204 7.61 13.89 -14.08
C TYR A 204 7.06 15.05 -14.93
N SER A 205 7.07 16.29 -14.44
CA SER A 205 6.66 17.46 -15.20
C SER A 205 7.71 17.81 -16.26
N SER A 206 7.30 17.96 -17.51
CA SER A 206 8.16 18.44 -18.60
C SER A 206 8.23 19.98 -18.70
N THR A 207 7.43 20.69 -17.91
CA THR A 207 7.29 22.16 -17.97
C THR A 207 7.72 22.87 -16.68
N LYS A 208 8.07 22.13 -15.66
CA LYS A 208 8.53 22.62 -14.36
C LYS A 208 9.86 22.00 -14.00
N GLU A 209 10.65 22.76 -13.29
CA GLU A 209 11.88 22.29 -12.67
C GLU A 209 11.56 21.26 -11.58
N THR A 210 12.38 20.23 -11.48
CA THR A 210 12.26 19.27 -10.38
C THR A 210 12.92 19.83 -9.15
N ILE A 211 12.16 19.89 -8.07
CA ILE A 211 12.64 20.27 -6.75
C ILE A 211 12.53 19.06 -5.83
N ASP A 212 13.59 18.78 -5.13
CA ASP A 212 13.60 17.77 -4.07
C ASP A 212 14.10 18.36 -2.75
N PHE A 213 13.63 17.76 -1.68
CA PHE A 213 14.12 17.98 -0.33
C PHE A 213 14.68 16.66 0.21
N PHE A 214 15.87 16.68 0.75
CA PHE A 214 16.49 15.50 1.35
C PHE A 214 16.83 15.71 2.82
N GLN A 215 16.76 14.64 3.57
CA GLN A 215 17.33 14.54 4.91
C GLN A 215 18.00 13.19 5.07
N ALA A 216 19.06 13.20 5.84
CA ALA A 216 19.83 11.99 6.12
C ALA A 216 20.43 12.02 7.53
N THR A 217 20.51 10.85 8.13
CA THR A 217 21.07 10.67 9.46
C THR A 217 22.08 9.54 9.42
N GLN A 218 23.21 9.74 10.07
CA GLN A 218 24.29 8.77 10.20
C GLN A 218 24.98 8.88 11.54
N VAL A 219 25.53 7.77 11.99
CA VAL A 219 26.49 7.72 13.10
C VAL A 219 27.87 7.35 12.56
N SER A 220 28.93 8.08 12.93
CA SER A 220 30.30 7.72 12.66
C SER A 220 31.08 7.78 13.98
N GLY A 221 31.61 6.65 14.41
CA GLY A 221 32.15 6.49 15.74
C GLY A 221 31.11 6.78 16.82
N THR A 222 31.38 7.77 17.66
CA THR A 222 30.45 8.25 18.70
C THR A 222 29.68 9.53 18.29
N THR A 223 29.76 9.93 17.03
CA THR A 223 29.20 11.19 16.55
C THR A 223 28.01 10.97 15.67
N LEU A 224 26.92 11.63 15.98
CA LEU A 224 25.70 11.69 15.13
C LEU A 224 25.81 12.87 14.17
N TYR A 225 25.53 12.61 12.91
CA TYR A 225 25.46 13.61 11.84
C TYR A 225 24.02 13.68 11.32
N HIS A 226 23.54 14.89 11.16
CA HIS A 226 22.28 15.19 10.54
C HIS A 226 22.50 16.09 9.33
N HIS A 227 22.03 15.66 8.18
CA HIS A 227 22.03 16.43 6.94
C HIS A 227 20.64 16.73 6.49
N HIS A 228 20.41 17.93 5.99
CA HIS A 228 19.18 18.30 5.31
C HIS A 228 19.48 19.35 4.24
N GLY A 229 18.69 19.34 3.20
CA GLY A 229 18.85 20.29 2.12
C GLY A 229 17.78 20.17 1.08
N SER A 230 17.84 21.06 0.10
CA SER A 230 16.99 21.05 -1.08
C SER A 230 17.84 21.24 -2.32
N ASN A 231 17.38 20.61 -3.40
CA ASN A 231 17.97 20.75 -4.71
C ASN A 231 16.93 21.20 -5.71
N CYS A 232 17.38 21.84 -6.75
CA CYS A 232 16.58 22.21 -7.90
C CYS A 232 17.35 21.86 -9.16
N ASN A 233 16.72 21.18 -10.10
CA ASN A 233 17.25 21.06 -11.44
C ASN A 233 16.85 22.29 -12.22
N MET A 234 17.82 23.04 -12.71
CA MET A 234 17.59 24.31 -13.45
C MET A 234 16.96 24.11 -14.85
N ASN A 235 16.86 22.89 -15.33
CA ASN A 235 16.26 22.56 -16.61
C ASN A 235 14.92 21.86 -16.41
N ALA A 236 13.88 22.39 -17.05
CA ALA A 236 12.57 21.76 -17.05
C ALA A 236 12.54 20.57 -18.02
N TYR A 237 12.56 19.36 -17.48
CA TYR A 237 12.33 18.11 -18.22
C TYR A 237 11.69 17.06 -17.27
N ALA A 238 10.94 16.15 -17.85
CA ALA A 238 10.35 15.06 -17.08
C ALA A 238 11.46 14.11 -16.58
N VAL A 239 11.49 13.92 -15.26
CA VAL A 239 12.35 12.95 -14.57
C VAL A 239 11.57 11.67 -14.37
N ARG A 240 12.10 10.53 -14.79
CA ARG A 240 11.46 9.22 -14.61
C ARG A 240 12.09 8.35 -13.52
N GLY A 241 13.30 8.74 -13.05
CA GLY A 241 14.01 7.95 -12.06
C GLY A 241 15.27 8.62 -11.51
N VAL A 242 16.01 7.89 -10.70
CA VAL A 242 17.23 8.33 -10.02
C VAL A 242 18.37 7.37 -10.30
N HIS A 243 19.52 7.90 -10.68
CA HIS A 243 20.78 7.19 -10.86
C HIS A 243 21.72 7.50 -9.68
N PHE A 244 22.04 6.48 -8.90
CA PHE A 244 23.03 6.58 -7.82
C PHE A 244 24.39 6.08 -8.30
N TYR A 245 25.45 6.75 -7.85
CA TYR A 245 26.83 6.36 -8.12
C TYR A 245 27.74 6.76 -6.95
N GLY A 246 28.77 5.93 -6.68
CA GLY A 246 29.80 6.19 -5.69
C GLY A 246 30.87 7.14 -6.23
N ASN A 247 31.58 7.83 -5.38
CA ASN A 247 32.71 8.72 -5.76
C ASN A 247 34.04 7.96 -5.84
N GLY A 248 34.21 6.90 -5.05
CA GLY A 248 35.43 6.07 -4.97
C GLY A 248 35.39 4.82 -5.87
N GLY A 249 34.26 4.52 -6.50
CA GLY A 249 34.08 3.34 -7.33
C GLY A 249 33.57 2.11 -6.58
N ASP A 250 33.10 2.26 -5.35
CA ASP A 250 32.50 1.20 -4.55
C ASP A 250 31.22 0.68 -5.18
N ASN A 251 30.99 -0.62 -5.02
CA ASN A 251 29.83 -1.27 -5.60
C ASN A 251 28.63 -1.22 -4.66
N PHE A 252 27.45 -0.90 -5.22
CA PHE A 252 26.16 -1.03 -4.56
C PHE A 252 25.78 -2.50 -4.45
N THR A 253 25.88 -3.08 -3.27
CA THR A 253 25.56 -4.48 -2.98
C THR A 253 24.24 -4.62 -2.21
N SER A 254 23.71 -5.82 -2.13
CA SER A 254 22.49 -6.07 -1.35
C SER A 254 22.69 -5.91 0.17
N SER A 255 23.94 -5.87 0.64
CA SER A 255 24.27 -5.64 2.05
C SER A 255 24.41 -4.16 2.39
N ASN A 256 24.93 -3.34 1.47
CA ASN A 256 25.25 -1.93 1.73
C ASN A 256 24.24 -0.93 1.17
N PHE A 257 23.36 -1.32 0.25
CA PHE A 257 22.35 -0.44 -0.32
C PHE A 257 20.98 -1.08 -0.39
N LYS A 258 19.97 -0.38 0.14
CA LYS A 258 18.55 -0.74 0.02
C LYS A 258 17.74 0.51 -0.23
N TYR A 259 16.61 0.36 -0.93
CA TYR A 259 15.71 1.46 -1.21
C TYR A 259 14.22 1.06 -1.17
N LEU A 260 13.39 2.06 -0.91
CA LEU A 260 11.92 1.99 -0.96
C LEU A 260 11.41 3.30 -1.55
N GLU A 261 10.62 3.22 -2.61
CA GLU A 261 9.97 4.37 -3.25
C GLU A 261 8.46 4.33 -3.00
N LEU A 262 7.92 5.48 -2.61
CA LEU A 262 6.50 5.68 -2.32
C LEU A 262 5.95 6.83 -3.16
N GLY A 263 4.72 6.71 -3.65
CA GLY A 263 3.99 7.75 -4.35
C GLY A 263 2.67 8.08 -3.69
N ALA A 264 2.29 9.36 -3.71
CA ALA A 264 0.99 9.82 -3.23
C ALA A 264 0.26 10.60 -4.33
N LYS A 265 -1.04 10.33 -4.47
CA LYS A 265 -1.97 11.11 -5.30
C LYS A 265 -2.48 12.31 -4.51
N ILE A 266 -2.81 13.38 -5.24
CA ILE A 266 -3.58 14.51 -4.69
C ILE A 266 -5.07 14.20 -4.83
#